data_11f5fcb27b087fbc4518a3cfc26f2e8b
#
_entry.id   11f5fcb27b087fbc4518a3cfc26f2e8b
#
_cell.length_a   1.000
_cell.length_b   1.000
_cell.length_c   1.000
_cell.angle_alpha   90.00
_cell.angle_beta   90.00
_cell.angle_gamma   90.00
#
_symmetry.space_group_name_H-M   'P 1'
#
loop_
_entity.id
_entity.type
_entity.pdbx_description
1 polymer ?
#
loop_
_entity_poly.entity_id
_entity_poly.type
_entity_poly.pdbx_seq_one_letter_code
_entity_poly.pdbx_strand_id
1 'polypeptide(L)'
;MKKIIAMLLACMMVLGMFAACGNTTTQPTEPQNADNGNVNVEPSNEPDTIVVMAPPVTGEYLNNLKVWAADFNALYPHLTVEIIETSWGDHSDKLSTMAQAGEAPDIAEISSGALGTYVEMGVAIDIAKYMDAERLADYDANAMEYMSLEGTAYGLPLYLTIQSIGANKTLMEELGIDVAKIQNEGWTYEEFLDVIKLGTTDSRYGFVFANAGVTASDMLNIFGAGAGLGNNFTEDLKYTFTSENMLTLLTAIEEMTKSGYMPNFGVEAGQRMVMCQTGNAMIFGKAMPLFESNFKKNNAALEANDGTAVENSLPMDYAFLPVPTMMGCAESCYGTVDGLIAMRNNKTTDEHLKNVLLFMDYICSGDRIASCMNELYLDPVCQSGREALVLEEGRDEANLATAGRCIAMVEAPPAGVTAEMTATAKKMMDEHIVPKFQLLLAGEATAQEVYDYICEAAYEFFGADNCVSGVIG
;
A
#
# COMPACT_ATOMS: atom_id res chain seq x y z
N MET A 1 17.13 -52.70 -3.17
CA MET A 1 15.97 -53.51 -2.78
C MET A 1 15.24 -52.98 -1.52
N LYS A 2 15.91 -52.41 -0.51
CA LYS A 2 15.24 -51.92 0.72
C LYS A 2 14.44 -50.60 0.56
N LYS A 3 14.69 -49.79 -0.47
CA LYS A 3 13.97 -48.53 -0.73
C LYS A 3 12.70 -48.69 -1.59
N ILE A 4 12.54 -49.80 -2.28
CA ILE A 4 11.36 -50.08 -3.12
C ILE A 4 10.23 -50.72 -2.30
N ILE A 5 10.57 -51.42 -1.21
CA ILE A 5 9.59 -52.05 -0.30
C ILE A 5 8.89 -51.01 0.58
N ALA A 6 9.56 -49.89 0.93
CA ALA A 6 8.98 -48.82 1.71
C ALA A 6 7.93 -48.00 0.91
N MET A 7 8.09 -47.90 -0.40
CA MET A 7 7.17 -47.15 -1.28
C MET A 7 5.88 -47.93 -1.61
N LEU A 8 5.93 -49.27 -1.59
CA LEU A 8 4.77 -50.13 -1.82
C LEU A 8 3.88 -50.28 -0.57
N LEU A 9 4.41 -50.09 0.62
CA LEU A 9 3.62 -50.10 1.88
C LEU A 9 2.88 -48.77 2.11
N ALA A 10 3.34 -47.66 1.57
CA ALA A 10 2.64 -46.37 1.67
C ALA A 10 1.44 -46.26 0.72
N CYS A 11 1.44 -46.98 -0.40
CA CYS A 11 0.31 -47.00 -1.36
C CYS A 11 -0.84 -47.92 -0.97
N MET A 12 -0.66 -48.85 -0.02
CA MET A 12 -1.73 -49.76 0.41
C MET A 12 -2.57 -49.23 1.58
N MET A 13 -2.20 -48.13 2.22
CA MET A 13 -2.99 -47.50 3.29
C MET A 13 -3.99 -46.45 2.80
N VAL A 14 -4.01 -46.07 1.52
CA VAL A 14 -4.93 -45.06 0.96
C VAL A 14 -6.16 -45.68 0.29
N LEU A 15 -6.23 -46.99 0.14
CA LEU A 15 -7.34 -47.67 -0.56
C LEU A 15 -8.38 -48.35 0.35
N GLY A 16 -8.40 -48.07 1.64
CA GLY A 16 -9.24 -48.73 2.65
C GLY A 16 -10.43 -47.93 3.21
N MET A 17 -10.73 -46.72 2.72
CA MET A 17 -11.80 -45.89 3.34
C MET A 17 -12.86 -45.36 2.36
N PHE A 18 -13.24 -46.12 1.36
CA PHE A 18 -14.45 -45.82 0.57
C PHE A 18 -15.38 -47.05 0.49
N ALA A 19 -16.05 -47.36 1.58
CA ALA A 19 -17.25 -48.18 1.53
C ALA A 19 -18.03 -47.97 2.83
N ALA A 20 -18.89 -46.98 2.86
CA ALA A 20 -20.20 -46.97 3.52
C ALA A 20 -20.69 -45.52 3.70
N CYS A 21 -21.63 -45.09 2.85
CA CYS A 21 -22.85 -44.43 3.35
C CYS A 21 -23.76 -44.12 2.14
N GLY A 22 -25.00 -44.50 2.37
CA GLY A 22 -26.04 -44.53 1.37
C GLY A 22 -26.59 -43.16 0.96
N ASN A 23 -27.26 -43.19 -0.17
CA ASN A 23 -28.05 -42.17 -0.81
C ASN A 23 -28.96 -41.37 0.16
N THR A 24 -28.75 -40.07 0.16
CA THR A 24 -29.81 -39.09 0.34
C THR A 24 -29.56 -37.92 -0.60
N THR A 25 -30.35 -37.86 -1.64
CA THR A 25 -30.48 -36.72 -2.57
C THR A 25 -31.05 -35.54 -1.81
N THR A 26 -30.22 -34.54 -1.54
CA THR A 26 -30.69 -33.20 -1.20
C THR A 26 -30.44 -32.29 -2.42
N GLN A 27 -31.55 -31.76 -2.95
CA GLN A 27 -31.56 -30.70 -3.97
C GLN A 27 -30.79 -29.49 -3.44
N PRO A 28 -30.12 -28.73 -4.33
CA PRO A 28 -29.56 -27.42 -3.97
C PRO A 28 -30.73 -26.49 -3.66
N THR A 29 -30.78 -25.99 -2.46
CA THR A 29 -31.62 -24.84 -2.07
C THR A 29 -31.04 -23.59 -2.72
N GLU A 30 -31.88 -22.87 -3.44
CA GLU A 30 -31.60 -21.51 -3.94
C GLU A 30 -31.17 -20.63 -2.79
N PRO A 31 -30.26 -19.64 -3.03
CA PRO A 31 -29.88 -18.69 -1.99
C PRO A 31 -31.11 -17.86 -1.59
N GLN A 32 -31.50 -18.00 -0.33
CA GLN A 32 -32.51 -17.14 0.27
C GLN A 32 -31.96 -15.70 0.26
N ASN A 33 -32.78 -14.77 -0.18
CA ASN A 33 -32.59 -13.34 -0.10
C ASN A 33 -31.97 -12.95 1.24
N ALA A 34 -30.83 -12.26 1.19
CA ALA A 34 -30.22 -11.64 2.34
C ALA A 34 -31.20 -10.63 2.94
N ASP A 35 -31.71 -10.93 4.12
CA ASP A 35 -32.43 -10.01 4.96
C ASP A 35 -31.44 -8.94 5.42
N ASN A 36 -31.61 -7.70 4.97
CA ASN A 36 -30.82 -6.51 5.36
C ASN A 36 -31.21 -6.07 6.79
N GLY A 37 -31.20 -6.97 7.74
CA GLY A 37 -31.44 -6.69 9.14
C GLY A 37 -30.12 -6.51 9.88
N ASN A 38 -29.86 -5.29 10.35
CA ASN A 38 -28.84 -4.99 11.35
C ASN A 38 -28.95 -6.02 12.48
N VAL A 39 -27.89 -6.79 12.75
CA VAL A 39 -27.89 -7.83 13.80
C VAL A 39 -27.83 -7.12 15.15
N ASN A 40 -29.01 -6.85 15.71
CA ASN A 40 -29.16 -6.17 16.99
C ASN A 40 -28.87 -7.15 18.13
N VAL A 41 -27.59 -7.45 18.38
CA VAL A 41 -27.14 -8.24 19.56
C VAL A 41 -26.61 -7.24 20.57
N GLU A 42 -27.12 -7.27 21.80
CA GLU A 42 -26.56 -6.47 22.88
C GLU A 42 -25.09 -6.93 23.15
N PRO A 43 -24.17 -6.02 23.54
CA PRO A 43 -22.80 -6.41 23.87
C PRO A 43 -22.81 -7.45 25.00
N SER A 44 -22.10 -8.55 24.78
CA SER A 44 -21.91 -9.57 25.83
C SER A 44 -20.91 -9.06 26.86
N ASN A 45 -21.12 -9.41 28.12
CA ASN A 45 -20.14 -9.21 29.19
C ASN A 45 -19.25 -10.45 29.43
N GLU A 46 -19.35 -11.46 28.56
CA GLU A 46 -18.49 -12.63 28.65
C GLU A 46 -17.04 -12.26 28.26
N PRO A 47 -16.04 -12.87 28.92
CA PRO A 47 -14.64 -12.63 28.56
C PRO A 47 -14.35 -12.98 27.10
N ASP A 48 -13.71 -12.05 26.38
CA ASP A 48 -13.35 -12.23 24.98
C ASP A 48 -11.94 -11.67 24.69
N THR A 49 -11.29 -12.23 23.68
CA THR A 49 -9.92 -11.83 23.28
C THR A 49 -9.90 -11.48 21.81
N ILE A 50 -9.51 -10.27 21.51
CA ILE A 50 -9.35 -9.70 20.17
C ILE A 50 -7.87 -9.77 19.77
N VAL A 51 -7.56 -10.39 18.65
CA VAL A 51 -6.19 -10.51 18.12
C VAL A 51 -6.00 -9.54 16.98
N VAL A 52 -5.03 -8.63 17.14
CA VAL A 52 -4.69 -7.61 16.13
C VAL A 52 -3.31 -7.88 15.56
N MET A 53 -3.18 -7.87 14.25
CA MET A 53 -1.88 -7.96 13.57
C MET A 53 -1.58 -6.66 12.84
N ALA A 54 -0.48 -6.02 13.21
CA ALA A 54 -0.09 -4.71 12.68
C ALA A 54 1.42 -4.58 12.43
N PRO A 55 1.82 -3.89 11.35
CA PRO A 55 3.19 -3.42 11.13
C PRO A 55 3.40 -2.07 11.80
N PRO A 56 4.65 -1.54 11.86
CA PRO A 56 4.93 -0.22 12.43
C PRO A 56 4.52 0.90 11.45
N VAL A 57 3.29 1.39 11.56
CA VAL A 57 2.75 2.50 10.74
C VAL A 57 3.57 3.77 10.93
N THR A 58 3.89 4.10 12.18
CA THR A 58 4.81 5.17 12.58
C THR A 58 5.87 4.63 13.52
N GLY A 59 6.83 5.47 13.93
CA GLY A 59 7.86 5.09 14.91
C GLY A 59 7.28 4.64 16.25
N GLU A 60 6.16 5.24 16.67
CA GLU A 60 5.52 4.95 17.96
C GLU A 60 4.23 4.12 17.85
N TYR A 61 3.78 3.80 16.63
CA TYR A 61 2.47 3.16 16.43
C TYR A 61 2.27 1.87 17.24
N LEU A 62 3.24 0.94 17.20
CA LEU A 62 3.12 -0.32 17.95
C LEU A 62 3.16 -0.11 19.47
N ASN A 63 3.87 0.90 19.95
CA ASN A 63 3.86 1.28 21.37
C ASN A 63 2.52 1.90 21.73
N ASN A 64 2.02 2.81 20.92
CA ASN A 64 0.71 3.44 21.10
C ASN A 64 -0.42 2.40 21.05
N LEU A 65 -0.36 1.45 20.14
CA LEU A 65 -1.36 0.38 20.03
C LEU A 65 -1.45 -0.45 21.33
N LYS A 66 -0.33 -0.73 22.00
CA LYS A 66 -0.30 -1.39 23.31
C LYS A 66 -0.95 -0.54 24.42
N VAL A 67 -0.70 0.77 24.39
CA VAL A 67 -1.34 1.72 25.33
C VAL A 67 -2.85 1.76 25.07
N TRP A 68 -3.26 1.92 23.83
CA TRP A 68 -4.68 1.93 23.44
C TRP A 68 -5.40 0.62 23.78
N ALA A 69 -4.72 -0.51 23.62
CA ALA A 69 -5.26 -1.83 24.04
C ALA A 69 -5.47 -1.89 25.56
N ALA A 70 -4.55 -1.35 26.35
CA ALA A 70 -4.70 -1.28 27.81
C ALA A 70 -5.82 -0.31 28.26
N ASP A 71 -5.92 0.85 27.60
CA ASP A 71 -6.98 1.82 27.86
C ASP A 71 -8.35 1.26 27.46
N PHE A 72 -8.42 0.56 26.34
CA PHE A 72 -9.64 -0.14 25.90
C PHE A 72 -10.07 -1.21 26.90
N ASN A 73 -9.13 -2.03 27.40
CA ASN A 73 -9.42 -3.01 28.45
C ASN A 73 -9.89 -2.34 29.76
N ALA A 74 -9.41 -1.15 30.10
CA ALA A 74 -9.90 -0.40 31.24
C ALA A 74 -11.37 0.08 31.07
N LEU A 75 -11.76 0.42 29.82
CA LEU A 75 -13.15 0.76 29.47
C LEU A 75 -14.06 -0.48 29.41
N TYR A 76 -13.53 -1.58 28.89
CA TYR A 76 -14.24 -2.85 28.67
C TYR A 76 -13.46 -4.00 29.34
N PRO A 77 -13.58 -4.17 30.68
CA PRO A 77 -12.73 -5.12 31.45
C PRO A 77 -12.89 -6.60 31.07
N HIS A 78 -13.93 -6.95 30.33
CA HIS A 78 -14.17 -8.31 29.82
C HIS A 78 -13.46 -8.54 28.45
N LEU A 79 -12.93 -7.47 27.80
CA LEU A 79 -12.24 -7.58 26.51
C LEU A 79 -10.74 -7.47 26.70
N THR A 80 -10.00 -8.41 26.14
CA THR A 80 -8.52 -8.40 26.10
C THR A 80 -8.07 -8.25 24.65
N VAL A 81 -7.03 -7.44 24.42
CA VAL A 81 -6.44 -7.28 23.09
C VAL A 81 -5.05 -7.86 23.07
N GLU A 82 -4.79 -8.78 22.15
CA GLU A 82 -3.47 -9.35 21.86
C GLU A 82 -2.93 -8.78 20.55
N ILE A 83 -1.66 -8.37 20.54
CA ILE A 83 -1.04 -7.73 19.37
C ILE A 83 0.02 -8.64 18.79
N ILE A 84 -0.10 -8.96 17.51
CA ILE A 84 0.91 -9.65 16.69
C ILE A 84 1.68 -8.57 15.92
N GLU A 85 2.86 -8.24 16.41
CA GLU A 85 3.74 -7.29 15.73
C GLU A 85 4.42 -7.95 14.53
N THR A 86 4.52 -7.19 13.43
CA THR A 86 5.21 -7.62 12.21
C THR A 86 6.11 -6.51 11.68
N SER A 87 7.01 -6.86 10.76
CA SER A 87 7.68 -5.88 9.92
C SER A 87 6.86 -5.64 8.64
N TRP A 88 7.03 -4.50 7.98
CA TRP A 88 6.42 -4.27 6.67
C TRP A 88 6.80 -5.32 5.63
N GLY A 89 8.04 -5.87 5.72
CA GLY A 89 8.53 -6.89 4.79
C GLY A 89 7.85 -8.25 4.95
N ASP A 90 7.46 -8.62 6.19
CA ASP A 90 6.93 -9.96 6.50
C ASP A 90 5.41 -9.97 6.66
N HIS A 91 4.78 -8.79 6.77
CA HIS A 91 3.37 -8.66 7.17
C HIS A 91 2.43 -9.41 6.22
N SER A 92 2.50 -9.11 4.94
CA SER A 92 1.60 -9.67 3.92
C SER A 92 1.71 -11.20 3.82
N ASP A 93 2.93 -11.74 3.81
CA ASP A 93 3.18 -13.18 3.71
C ASP A 93 2.69 -13.93 4.94
N LYS A 94 2.96 -13.36 6.13
CA LYS A 94 2.50 -13.94 7.39
C LYS A 94 0.98 -13.92 7.49
N LEU A 95 0.34 -12.79 7.15
CA LEU A 95 -1.11 -12.66 7.17
C LEU A 95 -1.78 -13.64 6.20
N SER A 96 -1.28 -13.74 4.98
CA SER A 96 -1.80 -14.67 3.97
C SER A 96 -1.67 -16.13 4.42
N THR A 97 -0.53 -16.49 5.03
CA THR A 97 -0.30 -17.83 5.56
C THR A 97 -1.28 -18.18 6.69
N MET A 98 -1.49 -17.25 7.63
CA MET A 98 -2.45 -17.43 8.73
C MET A 98 -3.89 -17.53 8.21
N ALA A 99 -4.26 -16.68 7.24
CA ALA A 99 -5.59 -16.71 6.62
C ALA A 99 -5.88 -18.05 5.93
N GLN A 100 -4.92 -18.57 5.15
CA GLN A 100 -5.02 -19.87 4.48
C GLN A 100 -5.14 -21.04 5.48
N ALA A 101 -4.51 -20.92 6.65
CA ALA A 101 -4.59 -21.92 7.71
C ALA A 101 -5.92 -21.86 8.53
N GLY A 102 -6.78 -20.85 8.31
CA GLY A 102 -7.96 -20.58 9.13
C GLY A 102 -7.64 -19.99 10.51
N GLU A 103 -6.42 -19.49 10.68
CA GLU A 103 -5.86 -18.90 11.92
C GLU A 103 -5.63 -17.39 11.76
N ALA A 104 -6.39 -16.74 10.88
CA ALA A 104 -6.29 -15.29 10.69
C ALA A 104 -6.45 -14.54 12.04
N PRO A 105 -5.76 -13.40 12.24
CA PRO A 105 -6.08 -12.49 13.35
C PRO A 105 -7.50 -11.98 13.18
N ASP A 106 -8.09 -11.41 14.23
CA ASP A 106 -9.44 -10.82 14.15
C ASP A 106 -9.43 -9.47 13.44
N ILE A 107 -8.33 -8.72 13.60
CA ILE A 107 -8.07 -7.45 12.90
C ILE A 107 -6.69 -7.52 12.25
N ALA A 108 -6.60 -7.11 11.01
CA ALA A 108 -5.32 -6.94 10.33
C ALA A 108 -5.26 -5.62 9.58
N GLU A 109 -4.10 -4.97 9.59
CA GLU A 109 -3.82 -3.86 8.71
C GLU A 109 -3.49 -4.38 7.31
N ILE A 110 -4.05 -3.75 6.30
CA ILE A 110 -3.77 -4.05 4.89
C ILE A 110 -3.73 -2.77 4.07
N SER A 111 -2.97 -2.79 2.97
CA SER A 111 -3.19 -1.83 1.89
C SER A 111 -4.44 -2.22 1.10
N SER A 112 -5.23 -1.26 0.68
CA SER A 112 -6.47 -1.45 -0.08
C SER A 112 -6.26 -2.32 -1.33
N GLY A 113 -5.10 -2.26 -1.97
CA GLY A 113 -4.76 -3.13 -3.10
C GLY A 113 -4.72 -4.63 -2.77
N ALA A 114 -4.64 -5.00 -1.49
CA ALA A 114 -4.69 -6.40 -1.05
C ALA A 114 -6.11 -6.87 -0.66
N LEU A 115 -7.09 -5.96 -0.57
CA LEU A 115 -8.44 -6.26 -0.09
C LEU A 115 -9.09 -7.40 -0.88
N GLY A 116 -9.01 -7.35 -2.21
CA GLY A 116 -9.58 -8.38 -3.07
C GLY A 116 -9.10 -9.79 -2.75
N THR A 117 -7.83 -9.93 -2.38
CA THR A 117 -7.26 -11.24 -2.00
C THR A 117 -7.98 -11.85 -0.78
N TYR A 118 -8.24 -11.06 0.26
CA TYR A 118 -8.90 -11.55 1.48
C TYR A 118 -10.41 -11.72 1.31
N VAL A 119 -11.03 -10.95 0.42
CA VAL A 119 -12.44 -11.15 0.02
C VAL A 119 -12.58 -12.45 -0.77
N GLU A 120 -11.72 -12.71 -1.76
CA GLU A 120 -11.71 -13.97 -2.51
C GLU A 120 -11.42 -15.21 -1.64
N MET A 121 -10.58 -15.07 -0.62
CA MET A 121 -10.37 -16.12 0.38
C MET A 121 -11.60 -16.37 1.27
N GLY A 122 -12.61 -15.48 1.25
CA GLY A 122 -13.79 -15.52 2.10
C GLY A 122 -13.53 -15.23 3.57
N VAL A 123 -12.39 -14.59 3.88
CA VAL A 123 -12.01 -14.27 5.27
C VAL A 123 -12.29 -12.81 5.66
N ALA A 124 -12.42 -11.88 4.71
CA ALA A 124 -12.82 -10.50 5.00
C ALA A 124 -14.32 -10.44 5.40
N ILE A 125 -14.63 -9.65 6.41
CA ILE A 125 -15.99 -9.51 6.97
C ILE A 125 -16.64 -8.25 6.42
N ASP A 126 -17.90 -8.35 6.00
CA ASP A 126 -18.78 -7.20 5.74
C ASP A 126 -19.06 -6.46 7.05
N ILE A 127 -18.36 -5.34 7.27
CA ILE A 127 -18.44 -4.60 8.53
C ILE A 127 -19.77 -3.86 8.71
N ALA A 128 -20.43 -3.49 7.61
CA ALA A 128 -21.69 -2.75 7.66
C ALA A 128 -22.84 -3.55 8.29
N LYS A 129 -22.70 -4.88 8.40
CA LYS A 129 -23.66 -5.72 9.11
C LYS A 129 -23.60 -5.60 10.63
N TYR A 130 -22.48 -5.14 11.17
CA TYR A 130 -22.17 -5.17 12.60
C TYR A 130 -21.88 -3.79 13.19
N MET A 131 -21.60 -2.78 12.37
CA MET A 131 -21.35 -1.39 12.76
C MET A 131 -22.56 -0.53 12.50
N ASP A 132 -22.79 0.45 13.39
CA ASP A 132 -23.84 1.44 13.20
C ASP A 132 -23.51 2.38 12.04
N ALA A 133 -24.53 2.74 11.26
CA ALA A 133 -24.35 3.65 10.11
C ALA A 133 -23.83 5.04 10.53
N GLU A 134 -24.12 5.51 11.73
CA GLU A 134 -23.60 6.76 12.29
C GLU A 134 -22.08 6.71 12.47
N ARG A 135 -21.55 5.55 12.90
CA ARG A 135 -20.11 5.34 13.06
C ARG A 135 -19.41 5.28 11.71
N LEU A 136 -19.99 4.58 10.74
CA LEU A 136 -19.45 4.53 9.38
C LEU A 136 -19.46 5.90 8.69
N ALA A 137 -20.43 6.77 9.02
CA ALA A 137 -20.52 8.12 8.48
C ALA A 137 -19.44 9.09 9.02
N ASP A 138 -18.68 8.73 10.05
CA ASP A 138 -17.52 9.49 10.52
C ASP A 138 -16.36 9.45 9.50
N TYR A 139 -16.27 8.39 8.70
CA TYR A 139 -15.20 8.21 7.72
C TYR A 139 -15.52 8.84 6.37
N ASP A 140 -14.49 9.37 5.71
CA ASP A 140 -14.63 9.97 4.38
C ASP A 140 -15.09 8.93 3.36
N ALA A 141 -16.11 9.28 2.57
CA ALA A 141 -16.70 8.38 1.58
C ALA A 141 -15.63 7.86 0.58
N ASN A 142 -14.75 8.73 0.09
CA ASN A 142 -13.67 8.36 -0.83
C ASN A 142 -12.70 7.34 -0.19
N ALA A 143 -12.35 7.52 1.10
CA ALA A 143 -11.47 6.59 1.79
C ALA A 143 -12.16 5.24 2.04
N MET A 144 -13.47 5.26 2.33
CA MET A 144 -14.29 4.05 2.47
C MET A 144 -14.42 3.28 1.14
N GLU A 145 -14.41 3.95 -0.01
CA GLU A 145 -14.42 3.28 -1.32
C GLU A 145 -13.22 2.36 -1.51
N TYR A 146 -12.03 2.77 -1.05
CA TYR A 146 -10.83 1.92 -1.07
C TYR A 146 -10.92 0.67 -0.17
N MET A 147 -11.71 0.74 0.88
CA MET A 147 -11.97 -0.37 1.82
C MET A 147 -13.27 -1.13 1.50
N SER A 148 -13.81 -0.91 0.30
CA SER A 148 -15.05 -1.51 -0.20
C SER A 148 -14.81 -2.21 -1.54
N LEU A 149 -15.56 -3.28 -1.77
CA LEU A 149 -15.62 -3.96 -3.06
C LEU A 149 -17.09 -4.28 -3.39
N GLU A 150 -17.50 -4.01 -4.63
CA GLU A 150 -18.86 -4.26 -5.10
C GLU A 150 -19.95 -3.67 -4.17
N GLY A 151 -19.66 -2.50 -3.59
CA GLY A 151 -20.56 -1.79 -2.69
C GLY A 151 -20.63 -2.33 -1.26
N THR A 152 -19.80 -3.32 -0.92
CA THR A 152 -19.68 -3.90 0.42
C THR A 152 -18.43 -3.36 1.11
N ALA A 153 -18.58 -2.79 2.31
CA ALA A 153 -17.47 -2.31 3.13
C ALA A 153 -16.88 -3.46 3.94
N TYR A 154 -15.58 -3.69 3.77
CA TYR A 154 -14.84 -4.77 4.46
C TYR A 154 -13.86 -4.26 5.51
N GLY A 155 -13.63 -2.96 5.59
CA GLY A 155 -12.69 -2.40 6.55
C GLY A 155 -12.91 -0.93 6.82
N LEU A 156 -12.19 -0.41 7.81
CA LEU A 156 -12.11 1.00 8.12
C LEU A 156 -10.80 1.57 7.58
N PRO A 157 -10.83 2.70 6.87
CA PRO A 157 -9.61 3.35 6.42
C PRO A 157 -8.85 3.90 7.63
N LEU A 158 -7.56 3.64 7.68
CA LEU A 158 -6.67 4.18 8.70
C LEU A 158 -6.08 5.52 8.23
N TYR A 159 -5.52 5.54 7.03
CA TYR A 159 -4.99 6.74 6.39
C TYR A 159 -4.91 6.62 4.87
N LEU A 160 -4.98 7.75 4.19
CA LEU A 160 -4.65 7.86 2.77
C LEU A 160 -3.17 8.26 2.67
N THR A 161 -2.33 7.34 2.23
CA THR A 161 -0.93 7.63 1.94
C THR A 161 -0.78 8.14 0.51
N ILE A 162 0.10 9.12 0.35
CA ILE A 162 0.56 9.58 -0.97
C ILE A 162 2.03 9.26 -1.11
N GLN A 163 2.42 8.81 -2.28
CA GLN A 163 3.80 8.48 -2.60
C GLN A 163 4.22 9.22 -3.88
N SER A 164 5.30 9.95 -3.79
CA SER A 164 5.80 10.76 -4.88
C SER A 164 7.33 10.81 -4.86
N ILE A 165 7.92 11.96 -5.07
CA ILE A 165 9.36 12.18 -5.20
C ILE A 165 9.83 13.10 -4.07
N GLY A 166 10.98 12.80 -3.47
CA GLY A 166 11.67 13.64 -2.51
C GLY A 166 13.00 14.10 -3.04
N ALA A 167 13.46 15.27 -2.62
CA ALA A 167 14.71 15.83 -3.12
C ALA A 167 15.51 16.56 -2.05
N ASN A 168 16.82 16.62 -2.26
CA ASN A 168 17.71 17.56 -1.61
C ASN A 168 17.48 18.95 -2.21
N LYS A 169 16.60 19.74 -1.58
CA LYS A 169 16.23 21.09 -2.01
C LYS A 169 17.46 21.99 -2.11
N THR A 170 18.30 21.97 -1.08
CA THR A 170 19.54 22.77 -1.03
C THR A 170 20.38 22.54 -2.28
N LEU A 171 20.64 21.28 -2.64
CA LEU A 171 21.43 20.94 -3.82
C LEU A 171 20.75 21.33 -5.13
N MET A 172 19.42 21.14 -5.24
CA MET A 172 18.68 21.58 -6.43
C MET A 172 18.78 23.09 -6.65
N GLU A 173 18.62 23.88 -5.60
CA GLU A 173 18.73 25.35 -5.64
C GLU A 173 20.16 25.81 -5.96
N GLU A 174 21.20 25.14 -5.42
CA GLU A 174 22.61 25.39 -5.77
C GLU A 174 22.90 25.16 -7.26
N LEU A 175 22.20 24.21 -7.88
CA LEU A 175 22.28 23.94 -9.32
C LEU A 175 21.39 24.86 -10.16
N GLY A 176 20.69 25.81 -9.54
CA GLY A 176 19.83 26.79 -10.20
C GLY A 176 18.46 26.25 -10.60
N ILE A 177 18.01 25.15 -10.00
CA ILE A 177 16.69 24.55 -10.25
C ILE A 177 15.66 25.28 -9.41
N ASP A 178 14.57 25.74 -10.03
CA ASP A 178 13.44 26.39 -9.36
C ASP A 178 12.50 25.34 -8.72
N VAL A 179 12.85 24.95 -7.49
CA VAL A 179 12.08 23.96 -6.71
C VAL A 179 10.66 24.44 -6.42
N ALA A 180 10.50 25.74 -6.16
CA ALA A 180 9.19 26.32 -5.86
C ALA A 180 8.25 26.26 -7.09
N LYS A 181 8.77 26.48 -8.30
CA LYS A 181 8.01 26.29 -9.53
C LYS A 181 7.54 24.84 -9.67
N ILE A 182 8.42 23.86 -9.46
CA ILE A 182 8.07 22.43 -9.55
C ILE A 182 6.99 22.07 -8.53
N GLN A 183 7.13 22.55 -7.30
CA GLN A 183 6.13 22.29 -6.23
C GLN A 183 4.76 22.89 -6.54
N ASN A 184 4.70 24.05 -7.17
CA ASN A 184 3.44 24.75 -7.44
C ASN A 184 2.78 24.37 -8.77
N GLU A 185 3.56 24.13 -9.81
CA GLU A 185 3.09 23.99 -11.19
C GLU A 185 3.25 22.57 -11.74
N GLY A 186 4.01 21.69 -11.03
CA GLY A 186 4.40 20.40 -11.58
C GLY A 186 5.53 20.50 -12.61
N TRP A 187 5.83 19.40 -13.25
CA TRP A 187 6.84 19.29 -14.31
C TRP A 187 6.55 18.14 -15.27
N THR A 188 7.11 18.20 -16.46
CA THR A 188 7.09 17.10 -17.42
C THR A 188 8.25 16.14 -17.18
N TYR A 189 8.17 14.94 -17.78
CA TYR A 189 9.28 13.98 -17.74
C TYR A 189 10.55 14.54 -18.38
N GLU A 190 10.44 15.33 -19.44
CA GLU A 190 11.58 15.97 -20.08
C GLU A 190 12.28 16.97 -19.15
N GLU A 191 11.50 17.80 -18.42
CA GLU A 191 12.03 18.70 -17.39
C GLU A 191 12.68 17.91 -16.26
N PHE A 192 12.06 16.83 -15.79
CA PHE A 192 12.63 15.92 -14.79
C PHE A 192 13.94 15.28 -15.27
N LEU A 193 13.98 14.81 -16.52
CA LEU A 193 15.19 14.20 -17.11
C LEU A 193 16.35 15.19 -17.17
N ASP A 194 16.10 16.45 -17.57
CA ASP A 194 17.10 17.51 -17.58
C ASP A 194 17.62 17.82 -16.16
N VAL A 195 16.73 17.83 -15.17
CA VAL A 195 17.10 18.04 -13.76
C VAL A 195 17.97 16.90 -13.23
N ILE A 196 17.59 15.63 -13.41
CA ILE A 196 18.40 14.50 -12.92
C ILE A 196 19.74 14.39 -13.66
N LYS A 197 19.77 14.71 -14.93
CA LYS A 197 21.01 14.79 -15.72
C LYS A 197 21.96 15.87 -15.18
N LEU A 198 21.44 17.04 -14.84
CA LEU A 198 22.23 18.13 -14.23
C LEU A 198 22.74 17.70 -12.83
N GLY A 199 21.94 16.95 -12.07
CA GLY A 199 22.30 16.44 -10.75
C GLY A 199 23.29 15.26 -10.77
N THR A 200 23.51 14.60 -11.91
CA THR A 200 24.38 13.43 -12.02
C THR A 200 25.85 13.84 -12.16
N THR A 201 26.71 13.16 -11.39
CA THR A 201 28.17 13.30 -11.47
C THR A 201 28.82 11.92 -11.35
N ASP A 202 30.15 11.86 -11.41
CA ASP A 202 30.90 10.59 -11.21
C ASP A 202 30.65 9.95 -9.83
N SER A 203 30.20 10.72 -8.83
CA SER A 203 29.98 10.26 -7.45
C SER A 203 28.54 10.41 -6.96
N ARG A 204 27.63 10.91 -7.81
CA ARG A 204 26.24 11.16 -7.42
C ARG A 204 25.28 10.81 -8.55
N TYR A 205 24.24 10.09 -8.21
CA TYR A 205 23.09 9.86 -9.08
C TYR A 205 22.14 11.06 -9.04
N GLY A 206 21.59 11.44 -10.18
CA GLY A 206 20.53 12.45 -10.24
C GLY A 206 19.25 11.97 -9.60
N PHE A 207 18.95 10.67 -9.73
CA PHE A 207 17.78 10.02 -9.17
C PHE A 207 18.13 8.66 -8.59
N VAL A 208 17.42 8.26 -7.54
CA VAL A 208 17.49 6.91 -6.96
C VAL A 208 16.09 6.42 -6.58
N PHE A 209 15.82 5.15 -6.77
CA PHE A 209 14.59 4.51 -6.34
C PHE A 209 14.89 3.22 -5.57
N ALA A 210 14.04 2.86 -4.58
CA ALA A 210 14.10 1.54 -3.98
C ALA A 210 13.56 0.52 -4.97
N ASN A 211 14.41 -0.37 -5.46
CA ASN A 211 14.08 -1.31 -6.53
C ASN A 211 14.46 -2.76 -6.18
N ALA A 212 14.85 -3.02 -4.92
CA ALA A 212 15.15 -4.36 -4.46
C ALA A 212 13.85 -5.13 -4.15
N GLY A 213 13.71 -6.33 -4.71
CA GLY A 213 12.57 -7.21 -4.46
C GLY A 213 11.23 -6.60 -4.89
N VAL A 214 10.21 -6.85 -4.08
CA VAL A 214 8.83 -6.40 -4.36
C VAL A 214 8.66 -4.87 -4.38
N THR A 215 9.59 -4.12 -3.78
CA THR A 215 9.53 -2.64 -3.80
C THR A 215 9.71 -2.05 -5.18
N ALA A 216 10.15 -2.83 -6.17
CA ALA A 216 10.23 -2.39 -7.56
C ALA A 216 8.86 -2.00 -8.14
N SER A 217 7.76 -2.63 -7.69
CA SER A 217 6.40 -2.28 -8.12
C SER A 217 6.02 -0.84 -7.79
N ASP A 218 6.54 -0.30 -6.69
CA ASP A 218 6.26 1.09 -6.29
C ASP A 218 6.72 2.10 -7.35
N MET A 219 7.82 1.82 -8.06
CA MET A 219 8.30 2.69 -9.14
C MET A 219 7.29 2.74 -10.30
N LEU A 220 6.74 1.57 -10.68
CA LEU A 220 5.74 1.49 -11.73
C LEU A 220 4.44 2.19 -11.32
N ASN A 221 3.99 2.03 -10.08
CA ASN A 221 2.78 2.67 -9.58
C ASN A 221 2.96 4.21 -9.48
N ILE A 222 4.06 4.67 -8.89
CA ILE A 222 4.30 6.09 -8.65
C ILE A 222 4.51 6.85 -9.97
N PHE A 223 5.42 6.39 -10.82
CA PHE A 223 5.63 7.01 -12.14
C PHE A 223 4.50 6.70 -13.12
N GLY A 224 3.83 5.57 -12.94
CA GLY A 224 2.64 5.19 -13.68
C GLY A 224 1.51 6.21 -13.54
N ALA A 225 1.34 6.80 -12.35
CA ALA A 225 0.35 7.87 -12.16
C ALA A 225 0.61 9.05 -13.13
N GLY A 226 1.85 9.53 -13.24
CA GLY A 226 2.23 10.58 -14.19
C GLY A 226 2.16 10.15 -15.66
N ALA A 227 2.13 8.86 -15.93
CA ALA A 227 1.99 8.28 -17.27
C ALA A 227 0.54 7.88 -17.62
N GLY A 228 -0.46 8.26 -16.82
CA GLY A 228 -1.86 7.90 -17.04
C GLY A 228 -2.22 6.45 -16.67
N LEU A 229 -1.39 5.80 -15.84
CA LEU A 229 -1.58 4.43 -15.35
C LEU A 229 -1.95 4.40 -13.85
N GLY A 230 -2.60 5.47 -13.35
CA GLY A 230 -2.91 5.64 -11.92
C GLY A 230 -3.75 4.52 -11.32
N ASN A 231 -4.62 3.90 -12.13
CA ASN A 231 -5.41 2.73 -11.77
C ASN A 231 -5.06 1.53 -12.65
N ASN A 232 -5.20 0.32 -12.12
CA ASN A 232 -5.00 -0.93 -12.87
C ASN A 232 -6.06 -1.12 -13.96
N PHE A 233 -7.19 -0.45 -13.85
CA PHE A 233 -8.34 -0.55 -14.76
C PHE A 233 -8.83 0.83 -15.17
N THR A 234 -9.29 0.96 -16.41
CA THR A 234 -10.00 2.13 -16.91
C THR A 234 -11.45 2.13 -16.43
N GLU A 235 -12.19 3.25 -16.66
CA GLU A 235 -13.62 3.35 -16.34
C GLU A 235 -14.48 2.27 -17.05
N ASP A 236 -14.06 1.77 -18.21
CA ASP A 236 -14.68 0.64 -18.90
C ASP A 236 -14.06 -0.73 -18.50
N LEU A 237 -13.37 -0.77 -17.36
CA LEU A 237 -12.84 -1.97 -16.71
C LEU A 237 -11.80 -2.74 -17.53
N LYS A 238 -11.02 -2.05 -18.37
CA LYS A 238 -9.91 -2.65 -19.09
C LYS A 238 -8.60 -2.50 -18.36
N TYR A 239 -7.79 -3.54 -18.36
CA TYR A 239 -6.48 -3.55 -17.74
C TYR A 239 -5.52 -2.57 -18.43
N THR A 240 -4.91 -1.66 -17.69
CA THR A 240 -4.18 -0.49 -18.22
C THR A 240 -2.73 -0.78 -18.61
N PHE A 241 -2.07 -1.75 -18.00
CA PHE A 241 -0.63 -1.99 -18.19
C PHE A 241 -0.25 -2.61 -19.54
N THR A 242 -1.23 -2.85 -20.39
CA THR A 242 -1.05 -3.23 -21.80
C THR A 242 -1.09 -2.05 -22.77
N SER A 243 -1.25 -0.83 -22.26
CA SER A 243 -1.28 0.39 -23.05
C SER A 243 0.11 0.82 -23.54
N GLU A 244 0.17 1.70 -24.55
CA GLU A 244 1.42 2.33 -25.00
C GLU A 244 2.04 3.23 -23.92
N ASN A 245 1.25 3.70 -22.95
CA ASN A 245 1.72 4.46 -21.81
C ASN A 245 2.70 3.61 -20.95
N MET A 246 2.42 2.31 -20.79
CA MET A 246 3.32 1.41 -20.08
C MET A 246 4.65 1.22 -20.82
N LEU A 247 4.61 1.05 -22.14
CA LEU A 247 5.83 0.97 -22.93
C LEU A 247 6.66 2.26 -22.82
N THR A 248 6.00 3.43 -22.85
CA THR A 248 6.67 4.73 -22.67
C THR A 248 7.32 4.83 -21.29
N LEU A 249 6.61 4.44 -20.23
CA LEU A 249 7.15 4.40 -18.87
C LEU A 249 8.38 3.48 -18.76
N LEU A 250 8.29 2.26 -19.27
CA LEU A 250 9.41 1.31 -19.27
C LEU A 250 10.62 1.85 -20.05
N THR A 251 10.38 2.50 -21.19
CA THR A 251 11.43 3.12 -22.02
C THR A 251 12.12 4.27 -21.27
N ALA A 252 11.36 5.10 -20.56
CA ALA A 252 11.90 6.17 -19.74
C ALA A 252 12.80 5.64 -18.60
N ILE A 253 12.38 4.54 -17.95
CA ILE A 253 13.16 3.91 -16.87
C ILE A 253 14.43 3.26 -17.44
N GLU A 254 14.35 2.60 -18.59
CA GLU A 254 15.50 2.04 -19.30
C GLU A 254 16.52 3.12 -19.65
N GLU A 255 16.06 4.29 -20.13
CA GLU A 255 16.93 5.44 -20.42
C GLU A 255 17.67 5.90 -19.17
N MET A 256 16.98 6.07 -18.04
CA MET A 256 17.61 6.54 -16.80
C MET A 256 18.70 5.58 -16.29
N THR A 257 18.48 4.27 -16.39
CA THR A 257 19.47 3.26 -15.97
C THR A 257 20.65 3.19 -16.94
N LYS A 258 20.40 3.15 -18.26
CA LYS A 258 21.44 3.08 -19.28
C LYS A 258 22.34 4.32 -19.33
N SER A 259 21.76 5.48 -19.04
CA SER A 259 22.50 6.76 -19.00
C SER A 259 23.23 7.00 -17.68
N GLY A 260 23.08 6.10 -16.69
CA GLY A 260 23.72 6.24 -15.39
C GLY A 260 23.12 7.35 -14.51
N TYR A 261 21.94 7.87 -14.86
CA TYR A 261 21.23 8.85 -14.03
C TYR A 261 20.62 8.20 -12.78
N MET A 262 20.35 6.91 -12.86
CA MET A 262 19.85 6.06 -11.79
C MET A 262 20.72 4.79 -11.65
N PRO A 263 20.91 4.24 -10.42
CA PRO A 263 21.61 2.97 -10.22
C PRO A 263 20.95 1.82 -11.02
N ASN A 264 21.80 0.93 -11.58
CA ASN A 264 21.36 -0.32 -12.21
C ASN A 264 21.56 -1.56 -11.30
N PHE A 265 21.68 -1.32 -10.01
CA PHE A 265 21.75 -2.37 -8.96
C PHE A 265 20.62 -2.19 -7.95
N GLY A 266 20.32 -3.25 -7.17
CA GLY A 266 19.28 -3.21 -6.15
C GLY A 266 19.57 -2.20 -5.06
N VAL A 267 18.63 -1.29 -4.82
CA VAL A 267 18.64 -0.30 -3.73
C VAL A 267 17.53 -0.65 -2.76
N GLU A 268 17.90 -0.91 -1.51
CA GLU A 268 16.93 -1.19 -0.45
C GLU A 268 16.12 0.06 -0.07
N ALA A 269 14.92 -0.16 0.47
CA ALA A 269 14.00 0.92 0.81
C ALA A 269 14.61 2.01 1.72
N GLY A 270 15.41 1.63 2.73
CA GLY A 270 16.10 2.57 3.61
C GLY A 270 17.27 3.31 2.94
N GLN A 271 17.93 2.68 1.98
CA GLN A 271 19.15 3.22 1.37
C GLN A 271 18.90 4.47 0.51
N ARG A 272 17.75 4.57 -0.19
CA ARG A 272 17.47 5.72 -1.07
C ARG A 272 17.50 7.07 -0.33
N MET A 273 16.94 7.10 0.88
CA MET A 273 16.94 8.31 1.72
C MET A 273 18.35 8.62 2.24
N VAL A 274 19.10 7.60 2.67
CA VAL A 274 20.49 7.74 3.10
C VAL A 274 21.36 8.25 1.94
N MET A 275 21.19 7.75 0.72
CA MET A 275 21.92 8.27 -0.46
C MET A 275 21.64 9.75 -0.70
N CYS A 276 20.41 10.20 -0.47
CA CYS A 276 20.09 11.62 -0.56
C CYS A 276 20.74 12.42 0.58
N GLN A 277 20.67 11.94 1.82
CA GLN A 277 21.27 12.59 2.99
C GLN A 277 22.79 12.70 2.91
N THR A 278 23.45 11.74 2.26
CA THR A 278 24.91 11.72 2.09
C THR A 278 25.39 12.41 0.81
N GLY A 279 24.48 13.00 0.02
CA GLY A 279 24.81 13.65 -1.25
C GLY A 279 25.15 12.69 -2.39
N ASN A 280 24.94 11.39 -2.23
CA ASN A 280 25.14 10.37 -3.26
C ASN A 280 23.96 10.26 -4.25
N ALA A 281 22.83 10.87 -3.93
CA ALA A 281 21.71 11.10 -4.84
C ALA A 281 21.13 12.50 -4.61
N MET A 282 20.56 13.11 -5.66
CA MET A 282 19.90 14.42 -5.55
C MET A 282 18.40 14.25 -5.28
N ILE A 283 17.76 13.37 -6.02
CA ILE A 283 16.31 13.09 -5.95
C ILE A 283 16.12 11.61 -5.63
N PHE A 284 15.08 11.28 -4.87
CA PHE A 284 14.73 9.89 -4.59
C PHE A 284 13.23 9.66 -4.73
N GLY A 285 12.85 8.48 -5.20
CA GLY A 285 11.46 8.07 -5.35
C GLY A 285 10.88 7.43 -4.10
N LYS A 286 9.57 7.19 -4.13
CA LYS A 286 8.77 6.71 -3.00
C LYS A 286 8.95 7.60 -1.77
N ALA A 287 8.88 8.91 -2.01
CA ALA A 287 8.88 9.89 -0.95
C ALA A 287 7.47 10.09 -0.39
N MET A 288 7.41 10.43 0.87
CA MET A 288 6.19 10.70 1.63
C MET A 288 6.35 11.99 2.44
N PRO A 289 5.26 12.69 2.80
CA PRO A 289 5.34 13.92 3.59
C PRO A 289 6.11 13.77 4.90
N LEU A 290 5.95 12.65 5.59
CA LEU A 290 6.63 12.34 6.86
C LEU A 290 8.17 12.41 6.78
N PHE A 291 8.76 12.28 5.59
CA PHE A 291 10.23 12.32 5.46
C PHE A 291 10.81 13.67 5.79
N GLU A 292 10.03 14.74 5.70
CA GLU A 292 10.45 16.06 6.18
C GLU A 292 10.91 16.00 7.65
N SER A 293 10.16 15.32 8.52
CA SER A 293 10.54 15.10 9.92
C SER A 293 11.87 14.35 10.05
N ASN A 294 12.08 13.32 9.21
CA ASN A 294 13.33 12.53 9.26
C ASN A 294 14.55 13.37 8.88
N PHE A 295 14.44 14.22 7.84
CA PHE A 295 15.54 15.11 7.44
C PHE A 295 15.79 16.20 8.50
N LYS A 296 14.75 16.78 9.09
CA LYS A 296 14.88 17.75 10.19
C LYS A 296 15.55 17.14 11.42
N LYS A 297 15.16 15.93 11.82
CA LYS A 297 15.80 15.20 12.93
C LYS A 297 17.28 14.93 12.65
N ASN A 298 17.63 14.53 11.42
CA ASN A 298 19.03 14.33 11.04
C ASN A 298 19.83 15.63 11.07
N ASN A 299 19.29 16.75 10.58
CA ASN A 299 19.93 18.06 10.64
C ASN A 299 20.17 18.50 12.11
N ALA A 300 19.19 18.31 12.99
CA ALA A 300 19.32 18.61 14.41
C ALA A 300 20.41 17.75 15.08
N ALA A 301 20.50 16.47 14.74
CA ALA A 301 21.54 15.57 15.24
C ALA A 301 22.95 15.98 14.75
N LEU A 302 23.08 16.45 13.50
CA LEU A 302 24.32 17.00 12.97
C LEU A 302 24.74 18.28 13.71
N GLU A 303 23.80 19.18 13.95
CA GLU A 303 24.04 20.42 14.69
C GLU A 303 24.43 20.16 16.16
N ALA A 304 23.73 19.23 16.80
CA ALA A 304 24.02 18.82 18.18
C ALA A 304 25.33 18.02 18.30
N ASN A 305 25.81 17.43 17.21
CA ASN A 305 26.96 16.52 17.17
C ASN A 305 26.86 15.40 18.23
N ASP A 306 25.65 14.83 18.37
CA ASP A 306 25.31 13.83 19.40
C ASP A 306 25.62 12.39 19.00
N GLY A 307 26.09 12.17 17.76
CA GLY A 307 26.43 10.87 17.19
C GLY A 307 25.22 10.04 16.72
N THR A 308 24.01 10.60 16.67
CA THR A 308 22.79 9.94 16.19
C THR A 308 22.47 10.27 14.74
N ALA A 309 23.15 11.27 14.13
CA ALA A 309 23.00 11.58 12.71
C ALA A 309 23.41 10.40 11.82
N VAL A 310 22.82 10.32 10.65
CA VAL A 310 23.22 9.35 9.61
C VAL A 310 24.68 9.58 9.27
N GLU A 311 25.47 8.50 9.27
CA GLU A 311 26.92 8.57 9.01
C GLU A 311 27.21 9.22 7.65
N ASN A 312 28.14 10.17 7.61
CA ASN A 312 28.51 10.97 6.45
C ASN A 312 27.38 11.81 5.83
N SER A 313 26.26 11.99 6.55
CA SER A 313 25.20 12.87 6.05
C SER A 313 25.62 14.37 6.09
N LEU A 314 24.95 15.13 5.26
CA LEU A 314 25.12 16.58 5.15
C LEU A 314 23.83 17.29 5.56
N PRO A 315 23.91 18.50 6.14
CA PRO A 315 22.73 19.31 6.37
C PRO A 315 22.06 19.61 5.01
N MET A 316 20.75 19.41 4.94
CA MET A 316 19.99 19.68 3.73
C MET A 316 18.52 19.99 4.04
N ASP A 317 17.92 20.82 3.22
CA ASP A 317 16.48 21.01 3.20
C ASP A 317 15.82 19.97 2.29
N TYR A 318 14.70 19.45 2.77
CA TYR A 318 13.89 18.48 2.05
C TYR A 318 12.83 19.18 1.20
N ALA A 319 12.65 18.74 -0.04
CA ALA A 319 11.48 19.08 -0.85
C ALA A 319 10.66 17.82 -1.14
N PHE A 320 9.36 17.89 -0.93
CA PHE A 320 8.38 16.94 -1.45
C PHE A 320 7.90 17.47 -2.81
N LEU A 321 8.03 16.67 -3.87
CA LEU A 321 7.78 17.07 -5.25
C LEU A 321 6.72 16.18 -5.88
N PRO A 322 5.90 16.71 -6.82
CA PRO A 322 4.98 15.90 -7.62
C PRO A 322 5.74 14.98 -8.58
N VAL A 323 5.08 13.91 -8.99
CA VAL A 323 5.58 13.02 -10.06
C VAL A 323 5.55 13.76 -11.40
N PRO A 324 6.56 13.59 -12.26
CA PRO A 324 6.54 14.19 -13.59
C PRO A 324 5.46 13.58 -14.48
N THR A 325 4.80 14.40 -15.28
CA THR A 325 3.81 13.95 -16.27
C THR A 325 4.48 13.47 -17.55
N MET A 326 3.91 12.43 -18.18
CA MET A 326 4.37 11.86 -19.45
C MET A 326 3.29 11.96 -20.52
N MET A 327 3.66 12.02 -21.79
CA MET A 327 2.76 11.97 -22.95
C MET A 327 1.64 13.02 -22.95
N GLY A 328 1.79 14.11 -22.21
CA GLY A 328 0.74 15.11 -22.05
C GLY A 328 -0.44 14.69 -21.17
N CYS A 329 -0.29 13.61 -20.40
CA CYS A 329 -1.25 13.19 -19.39
C CYS A 329 -1.45 14.29 -18.34
N ALA A 330 -2.62 14.30 -17.72
CA ALA A 330 -2.91 15.18 -16.60
C ALA A 330 -1.98 14.86 -15.42
N GLU A 331 -1.74 15.85 -14.56
CA GLU A 331 -1.02 15.63 -13.31
C GLU A 331 -1.84 14.70 -12.40
N SER A 332 -1.21 13.70 -11.84
CA SER A 332 -1.82 12.71 -10.97
C SER A 332 -0.86 12.30 -9.86
N CYS A 333 -1.33 11.68 -8.81
CA CYS A 333 -0.50 11.19 -7.72
C CYS A 333 -0.91 9.76 -7.35
N TYR A 334 0.07 8.91 -7.16
CA TYR A 334 -0.18 7.59 -6.61
C TYR A 334 -0.48 7.70 -5.10
N GLY A 335 -1.63 7.19 -4.74
CA GLY A 335 -2.05 7.06 -3.36
C GLY A 335 -2.74 5.73 -3.13
N THR A 336 -2.73 5.29 -1.89
CA THR A 336 -3.46 4.10 -1.45
C THR A 336 -3.98 4.33 -0.04
N VAL A 337 -5.09 3.72 0.29
CA VAL A 337 -5.57 3.68 1.66
C VAL A 337 -5.01 2.43 2.31
N ASP A 338 -4.31 2.62 3.41
CA ASP A 338 -4.06 1.54 4.36
C ASP A 338 -5.16 1.57 5.40
N GLY A 339 -5.67 0.41 5.74
CA GLY A 339 -6.83 0.29 6.61
C GLY A 339 -6.83 -1.01 7.39
N LEU A 340 -7.76 -1.10 8.31
CA LEU A 340 -7.98 -2.28 9.11
C LEU A 340 -9.16 -3.08 8.56
N ILE A 341 -8.97 -4.37 8.32
CA ILE A 341 -10.06 -5.30 8.01
C ILE A 341 -10.35 -6.20 9.21
N ALA A 342 -11.63 -6.48 9.41
CA ALA A 342 -12.04 -7.57 10.29
C ALA A 342 -11.99 -8.90 9.54
N MET A 343 -11.43 -9.92 10.16
CA MET A 343 -11.19 -11.21 9.51
C MET A 343 -11.90 -12.36 10.20
N ARG A 344 -12.35 -13.29 9.39
CA ARG A 344 -12.94 -14.55 9.85
C ARG A 344 -11.86 -15.59 10.13
N ASN A 345 -12.01 -16.27 11.27
CA ASN A 345 -11.22 -17.44 11.66
C ASN A 345 -12.11 -18.50 12.33
N ASN A 346 -11.51 -19.59 12.84
CA ASN A 346 -12.29 -20.72 13.44
C ASN A 346 -13.04 -20.35 14.72
N LYS A 347 -12.79 -19.18 15.33
CA LYS A 347 -13.41 -18.72 16.59
C LYS A 347 -14.48 -17.67 16.36
N THR A 348 -14.62 -17.17 15.15
CA THR A 348 -15.49 -16.03 14.82
C THR A 348 -16.96 -16.35 15.06
N THR A 349 -17.62 -15.54 15.87
CA THR A 349 -19.07 -15.49 16.08
C THR A 349 -19.56 -14.06 15.85
N ASP A 350 -20.87 -13.86 15.67
CA ASP A 350 -21.44 -12.51 15.49
C ASP A 350 -21.21 -11.61 16.71
N GLU A 351 -21.21 -12.19 17.89
CA GLU A 351 -20.94 -11.49 19.15
C GLU A 351 -19.47 -11.06 19.24
N HIS A 352 -18.55 -11.97 18.92
CA HIS A 352 -17.11 -11.68 18.85
C HIS A 352 -16.83 -10.57 17.85
N LEU A 353 -17.43 -10.60 16.65
CA LEU A 353 -17.25 -9.57 15.62
C LEU A 353 -17.65 -8.17 16.10
N LYS A 354 -18.68 -8.03 16.93
CA LYS A 354 -19.03 -6.72 17.52
C LYS A 354 -17.92 -6.18 18.40
N ASN A 355 -17.31 -7.03 19.22
CA ASN A 355 -16.18 -6.65 20.06
C ASN A 355 -14.97 -6.28 19.21
N VAL A 356 -14.69 -7.04 18.14
CA VAL A 356 -13.63 -6.78 17.15
C VAL A 356 -13.83 -5.41 16.52
N LEU A 357 -15.01 -5.12 16.01
CA LEU A 357 -15.30 -3.85 15.34
C LEU A 357 -15.34 -2.66 16.31
N LEU A 358 -15.75 -2.88 17.55
CA LEU A 358 -15.67 -1.85 18.59
C LEU A 358 -14.23 -1.42 18.85
N PHE A 359 -13.28 -2.37 18.92
CA PHE A 359 -11.85 -2.02 19.05
C PHE A 359 -11.29 -1.42 17.77
N MET A 360 -11.67 -1.92 16.60
CA MET A 360 -11.22 -1.40 15.31
C MET A 360 -11.62 0.08 15.14
N ASP A 361 -12.88 0.44 15.41
CA ASP A 361 -13.34 1.83 15.42
C ASP A 361 -12.63 2.68 16.48
N TYR A 362 -12.41 2.10 17.67
CA TYR A 362 -11.71 2.78 18.76
C TYR A 362 -10.32 3.26 18.35
N ILE A 363 -9.55 2.48 17.60
CA ILE A 363 -8.20 2.85 17.17
C ILE A 363 -8.16 3.69 15.88
N CYS A 364 -9.20 3.62 15.05
CA CYS A 364 -9.29 4.36 13.78
C CYS A 364 -9.93 5.76 13.91
N SER A 365 -10.32 6.20 15.10
CA SER A 365 -11.07 7.43 15.29
C SER A 365 -10.52 8.33 16.40
N GLY A 366 -10.94 9.58 16.41
CA GLY A 366 -10.63 10.58 17.44
C GLY A 366 -9.15 10.90 17.59
N ASP A 367 -8.72 11.09 18.83
CA ASP A 367 -7.35 11.51 19.19
C ASP A 367 -6.29 10.45 18.87
N ARG A 368 -6.65 9.18 18.81
CA ARG A 368 -5.73 8.07 18.49
C ARG A 368 -5.26 8.15 17.05
N ILE A 369 -6.21 8.24 16.11
CA ILE A 369 -5.85 8.40 14.69
C ILE A 369 -5.22 9.77 14.43
N ALA A 370 -5.67 10.83 15.09
CA ALA A 370 -5.09 12.16 14.98
C ALA A 370 -3.60 12.17 15.37
N SER A 371 -3.23 11.49 16.48
CA SER A 371 -1.84 11.33 16.90
C SER A 371 -1.00 10.63 15.84
N CYS A 372 -1.52 9.52 15.26
CA CYS A 372 -0.84 8.78 14.22
C CYS A 372 -0.65 9.64 12.96
N MET A 373 -1.70 10.36 12.53
CA MET A 373 -1.64 11.22 11.36
C MET A 373 -0.69 12.40 11.52
N ASN A 374 -0.58 12.93 12.72
CA ASN A 374 0.39 13.98 13.01
C ASN A 374 1.83 13.50 12.80
N GLU A 375 2.17 12.28 13.23
CA GLU A 375 3.49 11.67 12.96
C GLU A 375 3.72 11.39 11.45
N LEU A 376 2.67 11.04 10.70
CA LEU A 376 2.75 10.78 9.25
C LEU A 376 2.74 12.05 8.39
N TYR A 377 2.47 13.21 8.97
CA TYR A 377 2.27 14.47 8.24
C TYR A 377 1.10 14.39 7.25
N LEU A 378 0.06 13.65 7.63
CA LEU A 378 -1.18 13.45 6.87
C LEU A 378 -2.38 14.01 7.63
N ASP A 379 -3.48 14.19 6.91
CA ASP A 379 -4.78 14.48 7.51
C ASP A 379 -5.54 13.18 7.81
N PRO A 380 -6.28 13.09 8.94
CA PRO A 380 -7.17 11.97 9.20
C PRO A 380 -8.25 11.83 8.13
N VAL A 381 -8.57 10.59 7.77
CA VAL A 381 -9.65 10.24 6.83
C VAL A 381 -10.99 10.04 7.54
N CYS A 382 -11.15 10.62 8.73
CA CYS A 382 -12.40 10.67 9.48
C CYS A 382 -12.59 12.04 10.15
N GLN A 383 -13.84 12.44 10.34
CA GLN A 383 -14.18 13.74 10.93
C GLN A 383 -13.68 13.86 12.36
N SER A 384 -13.93 12.85 13.19
CA SER A 384 -13.49 12.85 14.62
C SER A 384 -11.98 12.98 14.76
N GLY A 385 -11.20 12.37 13.86
CA GLY A 385 -9.76 12.52 13.82
C GLY A 385 -9.32 13.93 13.45
N ARG A 386 -9.95 14.54 12.44
CA ARG A 386 -9.64 15.94 12.06
C ARG A 386 -9.98 16.93 13.16
N GLU A 387 -11.07 16.71 13.89
CA GLU A 387 -11.45 17.56 15.03
C GLU A 387 -10.45 17.45 16.20
N ALA A 388 -9.81 16.31 16.34
CA ALA A 388 -8.80 16.06 17.37
C ALA A 388 -7.35 16.41 16.95
N LEU A 389 -7.11 16.65 15.64
CA LEU A 389 -5.77 16.87 15.11
C LEU A 389 -5.18 18.21 15.59
N VAL A 390 -4.01 18.14 16.21
CA VAL A 390 -3.20 19.32 16.55
C VAL A 390 -1.90 19.20 15.76
N LEU A 391 -1.75 20.04 14.74
CA LEU A 391 -0.57 20.05 13.88
C LEU A 391 0.68 20.47 14.65
N GLU A 392 1.79 19.73 14.45
CA GLU A 392 3.10 20.13 14.94
C GLU A 392 3.54 21.45 14.29
N GLU A 393 4.15 22.33 15.08
CA GLU A 393 4.73 23.57 14.58
C GLU A 393 5.96 23.30 13.70
N GLY A 394 6.21 24.19 12.74
CA GLY A 394 7.45 24.19 11.95
C GLY A 394 7.47 23.28 10.74
N ARG A 395 6.32 22.77 10.28
CA ARG A 395 6.23 22.12 8.96
C ARG A 395 6.55 23.12 7.84
N ASP A 396 7.20 22.64 6.77
CA ASP A 396 7.47 23.46 5.58
C ASP A 396 6.16 23.69 4.80
N GLU A 397 5.78 24.96 4.60
CA GLU A 397 4.53 25.34 3.97
C GLU A 397 4.44 24.88 2.49
N ALA A 398 5.56 24.87 1.77
CA ALA A 398 5.59 24.43 0.38
C ALA A 398 5.42 22.90 0.27
N ASN A 399 6.06 22.13 1.17
CA ASN A 399 5.85 20.70 1.24
C ASN A 399 4.41 20.34 1.61
N LEU A 400 3.82 21.07 2.58
CA LEU A 400 2.44 20.86 3.00
C LEU A 400 1.47 21.16 1.84
N ALA A 401 1.66 22.28 1.13
CA ALA A 401 0.83 22.64 -0.01
C ALA A 401 0.95 21.63 -1.17
N THR A 402 2.17 21.15 -1.45
CA THR A 402 2.41 20.11 -2.47
C THR A 402 1.74 18.80 -2.08
N ALA A 403 1.86 18.39 -0.81
CA ALA A 403 1.20 17.18 -0.32
C ALA A 403 -0.33 17.29 -0.43
N GLY A 404 -0.93 18.42 -0.04
CA GLY A 404 -2.36 18.66 -0.18
C GLY A 404 -2.83 18.59 -1.63
N ARG A 405 -2.04 19.14 -2.57
CA ARG A 405 -2.31 19.03 -4.01
C ARG A 405 -2.22 17.57 -4.49
N CYS A 406 -1.22 16.83 -4.06
CA CYS A 406 -1.07 15.40 -4.37
C CYS A 406 -2.26 14.57 -3.85
N ILE A 407 -2.71 14.81 -2.62
CA ILE A 407 -3.90 14.14 -2.05
C ILE A 407 -5.14 14.39 -2.91
N ALA A 408 -5.34 15.63 -3.36
CA ALA A 408 -6.49 15.99 -4.19
C ALA A 408 -6.49 15.35 -5.59
N MET A 409 -5.35 14.82 -6.04
CA MET A 409 -5.18 14.14 -7.33
C MET A 409 -5.22 12.60 -7.23
N VAL A 410 -5.36 12.05 -6.02
CA VAL A 410 -5.49 10.59 -5.85
C VAL A 410 -6.90 10.17 -6.27
N GLU A 411 -6.96 9.22 -7.18
CA GLU A 411 -8.22 8.69 -7.71
C GLU A 411 -8.51 7.31 -7.13
N ALA A 412 -9.74 7.12 -6.66
CA ALA A 412 -10.21 5.80 -6.25
C ALA A 412 -10.28 4.83 -7.45
N PRO A 413 -10.21 3.52 -7.22
CA PRO A 413 -10.44 2.54 -8.28
C PRO A 413 -11.80 2.74 -8.95
N PRO A 414 -11.92 2.51 -10.28
CA PRO A 414 -13.16 2.67 -11.00
C PRO A 414 -14.31 1.82 -10.42
N ALA A 415 -15.52 2.36 -10.49
CA ALA A 415 -16.70 1.63 -10.05
C ALA A 415 -16.88 0.33 -10.87
N GLY A 416 -17.17 -0.80 -10.19
CA GLY A 416 -17.35 -2.09 -10.82
C GLY A 416 -16.09 -2.96 -10.88
N VAL A 417 -14.94 -2.48 -10.40
CA VAL A 417 -13.77 -3.36 -10.16
C VAL A 417 -14.15 -4.38 -9.09
N THR A 418 -14.05 -5.67 -9.45
CA THR A 418 -14.41 -6.77 -8.56
C THR A 418 -13.23 -7.24 -7.71
N ALA A 419 -13.52 -8.03 -6.67
CA ALA A 419 -12.48 -8.68 -5.86
C ALA A 419 -11.57 -9.57 -6.71
N GLU A 420 -12.13 -10.34 -7.65
CA GLU A 420 -11.39 -11.19 -8.58
C GLU A 420 -10.44 -10.36 -9.47
N MET A 421 -10.92 -9.24 -10.00
CA MET A 421 -10.09 -8.33 -10.81
C MET A 421 -8.92 -7.78 -10.01
N THR A 422 -9.17 -7.31 -8.77
CA THR A 422 -8.13 -6.78 -7.88
C THR A 422 -7.11 -7.85 -7.52
N ALA A 423 -7.56 -9.04 -7.12
CA ALA A 423 -6.68 -10.15 -6.79
C ALA A 423 -5.84 -10.61 -8.00
N THR A 424 -6.45 -10.63 -9.19
CA THR A 424 -5.77 -10.97 -10.44
C THR A 424 -4.72 -9.92 -10.82
N ALA A 425 -5.04 -8.62 -10.70
CA ALA A 425 -4.09 -7.54 -10.96
C ALA A 425 -2.90 -7.59 -9.99
N LYS A 426 -3.15 -7.86 -8.70
CA LYS A 426 -2.08 -8.06 -7.72
C LYS A 426 -1.19 -9.24 -8.08
N LYS A 427 -1.77 -10.38 -8.41
CA LYS A 427 -1.02 -11.56 -8.86
C LYS A 427 -0.21 -11.27 -10.12
N MET A 428 -0.79 -10.57 -11.09
CA MET A 428 -0.10 -10.14 -12.30
C MET A 428 1.12 -9.26 -11.97
N MET A 429 0.97 -8.31 -11.04
CA MET A 429 2.07 -7.46 -10.58
C MET A 429 3.18 -8.29 -9.92
N ASP A 430 2.84 -9.09 -8.92
CA ASP A 430 3.83 -9.76 -8.06
C ASP A 430 4.56 -10.90 -8.78
N GLU A 431 3.84 -11.73 -9.55
CA GLU A 431 4.39 -12.95 -10.14
C GLU A 431 4.92 -12.77 -11.57
N HIS A 432 4.42 -11.76 -12.31
CA HIS A 432 4.74 -11.58 -13.73
C HIS A 432 5.48 -10.26 -14.01
N ILE A 433 4.98 -9.12 -13.52
CA ILE A 433 5.54 -7.82 -13.87
C ILE A 433 6.85 -7.56 -13.12
N VAL A 434 6.83 -7.63 -11.79
CA VAL A 434 7.99 -7.30 -10.94
C VAL A 434 9.23 -8.10 -11.32
N PRO A 435 9.19 -9.42 -11.52
CA PRO A 435 10.38 -10.18 -11.90
C PRO A 435 10.99 -9.76 -13.25
N LYS A 436 10.15 -9.39 -14.23
CA LYS A 436 10.62 -8.91 -15.54
C LYS A 436 11.11 -7.46 -15.47
N PHE A 437 10.44 -6.63 -14.69
CA PHE A 437 10.85 -5.26 -14.46
C PHE A 437 12.23 -5.18 -13.76
N GLN A 438 12.52 -6.11 -12.85
CA GLN A 438 13.85 -6.20 -12.23
C GLN A 438 14.95 -6.51 -13.26
N LEU A 439 14.69 -7.31 -14.29
CA LEU A 439 15.64 -7.55 -15.38
C LEU A 439 15.90 -6.27 -16.18
N LEU A 440 14.87 -5.45 -16.42
CA LEU A 440 15.04 -4.15 -17.06
C LEU A 440 15.91 -3.22 -16.21
N LEU A 441 15.64 -3.12 -14.91
CA LEU A 441 16.44 -2.30 -13.99
C LEU A 441 17.89 -2.75 -13.91
N ALA A 442 18.16 -4.05 -14.03
CA ALA A 442 19.51 -4.62 -14.08
C ALA A 442 20.19 -4.45 -15.47
N GLY A 443 19.47 -4.00 -16.49
CA GLY A 443 19.96 -3.90 -17.87
C GLY A 443 20.06 -5.25 -18.58
N GLU A 444 19.37 -6.28 -18.09
CA GLU A 444 19.33 -7.65 -18.63
C GLU A 444 18.16 -7.87 -19.60
N ALA A 445 17.20 -6.94 -19.64
CA ALA A 445 16.09 -6.90 -20.60
C ALA A 445 15.85 -5.48 -21.10
N THR A 446 15.27 -5.36 -22.29
CA THR A 446 14.84 -4.06 -22.86
C THR A 446 13.41 -3.74 -22.44
N ALA A 447 13.02 -2.46 -22.51
CA ALA A 447 11.66 -2.00 -22.28
C ALA A 447 10.65 -2.74 -23.17
N GLN A 448 10.98 -2.96 -24.45
CA GLN A 448 10.12 -3.65 -25.38
C GLN A 448 9.91 -5.14 -24.97
N GLU A 449 10.98 -5.84 -24.61
CA GLU A 449 10.87 -7.26 -24.18
C GLU A 449 10.02 -7.42 -22.93
N VAL A 450 10.14 -6.48 -21.96
CA VAL A 450 9.32 -6.50 -20.75
C VAL A 450 7.86 -6.17 -21.07
N TYR A 451 7.62 -5.16 -21.91
CA TYR A 451 6.26 -4.80 -22.34
C TYR A 451 5.56 -5.93 -23.10
N ASP A 452 6.24 -6.57 -24.06
CA ASP A 452 5.68 -7.68 -24.80
C ASP A 452 5.27 -8.83 -23.87
N TYR A 453 6.12 -9.14 -22.88
CA TYR A 453 5.82 -10.16 -21.87
C TYR A 453 4.61 -9.75 -20.98
N ILE A 454 4.51 -8.49 -20.57
CA ILE A 454 3.37 -8.00 -19.79
C ILE A 454 2.08 -8.16 -20.61
N CYS A 455 2.08 -7.78 -21.87
CA CYS A 455 0.91 -7.94 -22.75
C CYS A 455 0.51 -9.40 -22.90
N GLU A 456 1.47 -10.31 -23.19
CA GLU A 456 1.21 -11.74 -23.33
C GLU A 456 0.57 -12.32 -22.05
N ALA A 457 1.18 -12.07 -20.89
CA ALA A 457 0.65 -12.53 -19.61
C ALA A 457 -0.72 -11.92 -19.29
N ALA A 458 -0.92 -10.61 -19.50
CA ALA A 458 -2.20 -9.96 -19.25
C ALA A 458 -3.33 -10.52 -20.13
N TYR A 459 -3.04 -10.84 -21.37
CA TYR A 459 -4.05 -11.47 -22.27
C TYR A 459 -4.45 -12.87 -21.81
N GLU A 460 -3.56 -13.61 -21.15
CA GLU A 460 -3.90 -14.90 -20.53
C GLU A 460 -4.79 -14.73 -19.29
N PHE A 461 -4.54 -13.70 -18.47
CA PHE A 461 -5.28 -13.48 -17.22
C PHE A 461 -6.63 -12.77 -17.43
N PHE A 462 -6.66 -11.73 -18.24
CA PHE A 462 -7.83 -10.87 -18.40
C PHE A 462 -8.60 -11.09 -19.71
N GLY A 463 -7.94 -11.72 -20.71
CA GLY A 463 -8.43 -11.75 -22.09
C GLY A 463 -8.11 -10.47 -22.87
N ALA A 464 -7.77 -10.61 -24.15
CA ALA A 464 -7.32 -9.48 -24.96
C ALA A 464 -8.37 -8.36 -25.10
N ASP A 465 -9.66 -8.69 -25.09
CA ASP A 465 -10.76 -7.72 -25.21
C ASP A 465 -10.90 -6.85 -23.94
N ASN A 466 -10.41 -7.33 -22.80
CA ASN A 466 -10.43 -6.64 -21.50
C ASN A 466 -9.10 -5.94 -21.19
N CYS A 467 -8.24 -5.79 -22.18
CA CYS A 467 -6.97 -5.09 -22.07
C CYS A 467 -6.98 -3.83 -22.93
N VAL A 468 -6.32 -2.78 -22.48
CA VAL A 468 -6.18 -1.55 -23.25
C VAL A 468 -5.23 -1.82 -24.43
N SER A 469 -5.60 -1.35 -25.61
CA SER A 469 -4.73 -1.30 -26.79
C SER A 469 -4.54 0.15 -27.22
N GLY A 470 -3.29 0.61 -27.33
CA GLY A 470 -2.98 1.99 -27.68
C GLY A 470 -2.77 2.91 -26.47
N VAL A 471 -2.97 4.20 -26.66
CA VAL A 471 -2.71 5.26 -25.66
C VAL A 471 -3.93 5.46 -24.76
N ILE A 472 -3.67 5.60 -23.45
CA ILE A 472 -4.62 6.14 -22.49
C ILE A 472 -4.43 7.67 -22.46
N GLY A 473 -5.49 8.42 -22.75
CA GLY A 473 -5.47 9.88 -22.80
C GLY A 473 -6.15 10.53 -21.62
#